data_4d3ba9f9abd5ad09e0d90baf51221605
#
_entry.id   4d3ba9f9abd5ad09e0d90baf51221605
#
_cell.length_a   1.000
_cell.length_b   1.000
_cell.length_c   1.000
_cell.angle_alpha   90.00
_cell.angle_beta   90.00
_cell.angle_gamma   90.00
#
_symmetry.space_group_name_H-M   'P 1'
#
loop_
_entity.id
_entity.type
_entity.pdbx_description
1 polymer ?
#
loop_
_entity_poly.entity_id
_entity_poly.type
_entity_poly.pdbx_seq_one_letter_code
_entity_poly.pdbx_strand_id
1 'polypeptide(L)'
;MTTKLTTTTTATLAVPDYLQQESNALGTEHLTSDDVAMPRLSLAQAMSDQVNKTHADYIDGLGVGDFYNSVSGVIYGPGPLHFAILCSYPPRGVEFAPIEQGGGIVDLNVPLTDPRMMFGPEGEAPQATRFYDYVLMLNPGENDSEVIAMSLARSGVKAAKSLNGLVRMRGTAIFTGIYTAES
;
A
#
# COMPACT_ATOMS: atom_id res chain seq x y z
N MET A 1 -8.16 -22.57 -56.18
CA MET A 1 -7.14 -21.75 -55.50
C MET A 1 -7.19 -22.09 -54.01
N THR A 2 -6.20 -22.83 -53.52
CA THR A 2 -6.17 -23.35 -52.15
C THR A 2 -5.26 -22.45 -51.34
N THR A 3 -5.83 -21.67 -50.44
CA THR A 3 -5.09 -20.77 -49.56
C THR A 3 -4.49 -21.58 -48.41
N LYS A 4 -3.17 -21.67 -48.35
CA LYS A 4 -2.42 -22.35 -47.30
C LYS A 4 -2.28 -21.41 -46.09
N LEU A 5 -2.95 -21.75 -44.99
CA LEU A 5 -2.74 -21.05 -43.71
C LEU A 5 -1.37 -21.41 -43.13
N THR A 6 -0.49 -20.43 -43.01
CA THR A 6 0.79 -20.58 -42.35
C THR A 6 0.58 -20.35 -40.85
N THR A 7 0.70 -21.41 -40.06
CA THR A 7 0.66 -21.34 -38.59
C THR A 7 1.99 -20.74 -38.10
N THR A 8 1.95 -19.51 -37.62
CA THR A 8 3.13 -18.90 -36.95
C THR A 8 3.27 -19.54 -35.56
N THR A 9 4.28 -20.39 -35.40
CA THR A 9 4.64 -20.93 -34.08
C THR A 9 5.22 -19.80 -33.25
N THR A 10 4.50 -19.35 -32.24
CA THR A 10 5.03 -18.43 -31.22
C THR A 10 6.11 -19.18 -30.45
N ALA A 11 7.37 -18.81 -30.65
CA ALA A 11 8.48 -19.33 -29.85
C ALA A 11 8.26 -18.87 -28.41
N THR A 12 7.90 -19.79 -27.54
CA THR A 12 7.91 -19.56 -26.09
C THR A 12 9.38 -19.39 -25.70
N LEU A 13 9.78 -18.18 -25.32
CA LEU A 13 11.10 -17.94 -24.75
C LEU A 13 11.22 -18.80 -23.49
N ALA A 14 12.04 -19.85 -23.56
CA ALA A 14 12.34 -20.68 -22.40
C ALA A 14 13.07 -19.81 -21.38
N VAL A 15 12.54 -19.72 -20.17
CA VAL A 15 13.21 -19.07 -19.05
C VAL A 15 14.47 -19.88 -18.74
N PRO A 16 15.67 -19.26 -18.71
CA PRO A 16 16.92 -19.95 -18.38
C PRO A 16 16.82 -20.69 -17.04
N ASP A 17 17.46 -21.87 -16.93
CA ASP A 17 17.35 -22.74 -15.75
C ASP A 17 17.77 -22.06 -14.44
N TYR A 18 18.70 -21.10 -14.48
CA TYR A 18 19.10 -20.33 -13.30
C TYR A 18 18.03 -19.36 -12.78
N LEU A 19 17.04 -19.02 -13.62
CA LEU A 19 15.87 -18.21 -13.24
C LEU A 19 14.67 -19.08 -12.84
N GLN A 20 14.74 -20.39 -13.04
CA GLN A 20 13.68 -21.34 -12.66
C GLN A 20 13.84 -21.83 -11.22
N GLN A 21 14.96 -21.55 -10.56
CA GLN A 21 15.12 -21.86 -9.15
C GLN A 21 14.16 -20.99 -8.34
N GLU A 22 13.30 -21.66 -7.58
CA GLU A 22 12.34 -21.03 -6.65
C GLU A 22 13.06 -20.40 -5.45
N SER A 23 14.00 -19.50 -5.67
CA SER A 23 14.45 -18.65 -4.60
C SER A 23 13.94 -17.24 -4.86
N ASN A 24 12.90 -16.88 -4.14
CA ASN A 24 12.36 -15.51 -4.08
C ASN A 24 13.39 -14.50 -3.54
N ALA A 25 14.64 -14.91 -3.41
CA ALA A 25 15.65 -14.17 -2.66
C ALA A 25 17.02 -14.13 -3.34
N LEU A 26 17.15 -14.44 -4.65
CA LEU A 26 18.44 -14.40 -5.37
C LEU A 26 19.09 -13.00 -5.23
N GLY A 27 20.19 -12.93 -4.45
CA GLY A 27 20.92 -11.71 -4.18
C GLY A 27 20.36 -10.88 -3.01
N THR A 28 19.28 -11.35 -2.35
CA THR A 28 18.66 -10.68 -1.21
C THR A 28 18.56 -11.58 0.02
N GLU A 29 19.27 -12.72 0.03
CA GLU A 29 19.20 -13.75 1.08
C GLU A 29 19.64 -13.25 2.46
N HIS A 30 20.41 -12.17 2.47
CA HIS A 30 20.93 -11.53 3.68
C HIS A 30 20.08 -10.33 4.14
N LEU A 31 19.07 -9.92 3.35
CA LEU A 31 18.19 -8.81 3.71
C LEU A 31 17.08 -9.27 4.64
N THR A 32 16.91 -8.54 5.72
CA THR A 32 15.81 -8.70 6.67
C THR A 32 14.77 -7.60 6.46
N SER A 33 13.61 -7.68 7.13
CA SER A 33 12.60 -6.62 7.11
C SER A 33 13.13 -5.25 7.55
N ASP A 34 14.17 -5.26 8.39
CA ASP A 34 14.75 -4.04 8.96
C ASP A 34 15.71 -3.34 7.96
N ASP A 35 16.17 -4.09 6.96
CA ASP A 35 17.07 -3.58 5.92
C ASP A 35 16.31 -2.96 4.73
N VAL A 36 14.98 -3.03 4.73
CA VAL A 36 14.14 -2.59 3.61
C VAL A 36 13.22 -1.45 4.02
N ALA A 37 13.46 -0.26 3.49
CA ALA A 37 12.51 0.86 3.60
C ALA A 37 11.44 0.71 2.51
N MET A 38 10.24 0.26 2.89
CA MET A 38 9.15 0.11 1.95
C MET A 38 8.48 1.47 1.68
N PRO A 39 8.47 1.96 0.42
CA PRO A 39 7.79 3.20 0.08
C PRO A 39 6.29 3.09 0.36
N ARG A 40 5.73 4.11 1.02
CA ARG A 40 4.31 4.17 1.35
C ARG A 40 3.69 5.40 0.76
N LEU A 41 2.53 5.23 0.13
CA LEU A 41 1.66 6.32 -0.25
C LEU A 41 1.01 6.90 1.01
N SER A 42 1.35 8.12 1.33
CA SER A 42 0.85 8.85 2.49
C SER A 42 0.08 10.09 2.05
N LEU A 43 -0.89 10.50 2.87
CA LEU A 43 -1.64 11.74 2.69
C LEU A 43 -1.18 12.74 3.74
N ALA A 44 -0.72 13.89 3.31
CA ALA A 44 -0.29 14.97 4.19
C ALA A 44 -1.49 15.58 4.93
N GLN A 45 -1.45 15.55 6.24
CA GLN A 45 -2.46 16.16 7.12
C GLN A 45 -1.87 17.37 7.83
N ALA A 46 -2.73 18.25 8.37
CA ALA A 46 -2.29 19.47 9.05
C ALA A 46 -1.32 19.23 10.22
N MET A 47 -1.37 18.05 10.84
CA MET A 47 -0.49 17.67 11.95
C MET A 47 0.62 16.68 11.52
N SER A 48 0.82 16.47 10.23
CA SER A 48 1.93 15.63 9.75
C SER A 48 3.26 16.37 9.91
N ASP A 49 4.27 15.67 10.42
CA ASP A 49 5.62 16.21 10.61
C ASP A 49 6.22 16.73 9.32
N GLN A 50 5.88 16.10 8.19
CA GLN A 50 6.36 16.43 6.85
C GLN A 50 5.90 17.79 6.32
N VAL A 51 4.82 18.37 6.85
CA VAL A 51 4.36 19.73 6.50
C VAL A 51 4.85 20.79 7.48
N ASN A 52 5.45 20.37 8.60
CA ASN A 52 5.96 21.28 9.63
C ASN A 52 7.40 21.70 9.33
N LYS A 53 7.61 22.95 8.92
CA LYS A 53 8.92 23.51 8.57
C LYS A 53 10.00 23.41 9.64
N THR A 54 9.62 23.20 10.90
CA THR A 54 10.55 23.08 12.01
C THR A 54 10.92 21.64 12.34
N HIS A 55 10.27 20.66 11.69
CA HIS A 55 10.51 19.25 11.92
C HIS A 55 11.64 18.70 11.02
N ALA A 56 12.38 17.71 11.50
CA ALA A 56 13.48 17.09 10.75
C ALA A 56 13.01 16.39 9.46
N ASP A 57 11.78 15.89 9.46
CA ASP A 57 11.19 15.17 8.32
C ASP A 57 10.41 16.10 7.38
N TYR A 58 10.59 17.42 7.48
CA TYR A 58 9.92 18.37 6.61
C TYR A 58 10.24 18.13 5.13
N ILE A 59 9.20 18.11 4.31
CA ILE A 59 9.31 18.00 2.84
C ILE A 59 8.94 19.35 2.23
N ASP A 60 9.90 19.97 1.56
CA ASP A 60 9.68 21.28 0.92
C ASP A 60 8.65 21.18 -0.22
N GLY A 61 7.68 22.10 -0.20
CA GLY A 61 6.59 22.11 -1.17
C GLY A 61 5.40 21.19 -0.89
N LEU A 62 5.47 20.34 0.13
CA LEU A 62 4.35 19.46 0.51
C LEU A 62 3.25 20.28 1.19
N GLY A 63 2.05 20.25 0.61
CA GLY A 63 0.85 20.88 1.16
C GLY A 63 -0.06 19.91 1.90
N VAL A 64 -0.92 20.43 2.77
CA VAL A 64 -1.98 19.64 3.39
C VAL A 64 -2.96 19.17 2.32
N GLY A 65 -3.24 17.87 2.28
CA GLY A 65 -4.05 17.24 1.24
C GLY A 65 -3.25 16.60 0.12
N ASP A 66 -1.94 16.83 0.03
CA ASP A 66 -1.12 16.18 -0.99
C ASP A 66 -0.82 14.72 -0.65
N PHE A 67 -0.84 13.88 -1.68
CA PHE A 67 -0.26 12.54 -1.62
C PHE A 67 1.25 12.63 -1.82
N TYR A 68 2.00 11.83 -1.09
CA TYR A 68 3.46 11.77 -1.19
C TYR A 68 4.01 10.38 -0.87
N ASN A 69 5.23 10.09 -1.35
CA ASN A 69 5.98 8.89 -1.03
C ASN A 69 6.77 9.11 0.27
N SER A 70 6.55 8.26 1.27
CA SER A 70 7.14 8.40 2.60
C SER A 70 8.67 8.19 2.65
N VAL A 71 9.25 7.54 1.64
CA VAL A 71 10.69 7.22 1.58
C VAL A 71 11.43 8.21 0.69
N SER A 72 10.93 8.43 -0.54
CA SER A 72 11.60 9.30 -1.51
C SER A 72 11.25 10.78 -1.33
N GLY A 73 10.16 11.11 -0.63
CA GLY A 73 9.65 12.48 -0.51
C GLY A 73 9.02 13.02 -1.79
N VAL A 74 8.83 12.20 -2.83
CA VAL A 74 8.16 12.62 -4.07
C VAL A 74 6.72 13.02 -3.76
N ILE A 75 6.32 14.20 -4.21
CA ILE A 75 4.97 14.77 -4.03
C ILE A 75 4.16 14.48 -5.29
N TYR A 76 3.02 13.82 -5.13
CA TYR A 76 2.09 13.53 -6.22
C TYR A 76 0.94 14.56 -6.32
N GLY A 77 0.82 15.45 -5.33
CA GLY A 77 -0.25 16.45 -5.25
C GLY A 77 -1.57 15.90 -4.67
N PRO A 78 -2.66 16.68 -4.73
CA PRO A 78 -3.96 16.31 -4.13
C PRO A 78 -4.75 15.28 -4.97
N GLY A 79 -4.26 14.91 -6.14
CA GLY A 79 -4.91 14.04 -7.09
C GLY A 79 -5.46 14.79 -8.31
N PRO A 80 -6.13 14.08 -9.25
CA PRO A 80 -6.44 12.66 -9.23
C PRO A 80 -5.21 11.76 -9.39
N LEU A 81 -5.04 10.80 -8.50
CA LEU A 81 -3.96 9.81 -8.56
C LEU A 81 -4.50 8.49 -9.08
N HIS A 82 -4.00 8.01 -10.20
CA HIS A 82 -4.42 6.74 -10.82
C HIS A 82 -3.57 5.60 -10.31
N PHE A 83 -4.20 4.49 -9.97
CA PHE A 83 -3.49 3.30 -9.49
C PHE A 83 -4.20 2.00 -9.82
N ALA A 84 -3.43 0.92 -9.94
CA ALA A 84 -3.91 -0.45 -9.93
C ALA A 84 -3.54 -1.11 -8.61
N ILE A 85 -4.42 -2.00 -8.09
CA ILE A 85 -4.11 -2.78 -6.88
C ILE A 85 -3.45 -4.07 -7.34
N LEU A 86 -2.18 -4.27 -6.97
CA LEU A 86 -1.45 -5.50 -7.27
C LEU A 86 -1.85 -6.63 -6.33
N CYS A 87 -1.92 -6.34 -5.04
CA CYS A 87 -2.43 -7.26 -4.02
C CYS A 87 -2.99 -6.53 -2.81
N SER A 88 -3.78 -7.24 -2.00
CA SER A 88 -4.27 -6.78 -0.71
C SER A 88 -3.95 -7.83 0.35
N TYR A 89 -3.64 -7.36 1.56
CA TYR A 89 -3.40 -8.22 2.70
C TYR A 89 -4.65 -8.35 3.57
N PRO A 90 -4.77 -9.44 4.36
CA PRO A 90 -5.81 -9.55 5.35
C PRO A 90 -5.78 -8.34 6.30
N PRO A 91 -6.94 -7.77 6.68
CA PRO A 91 -6.97 -6.68 7.65
C PRO A 91 -6.38 -7.13 8.99
N ARG A 92 -5.59 -6.25 9.61
CA ARG A 92 -4.94 -6.51 10.91
C ARG A 92 -5.18 -5.37 11.88
N GLY A 93 -5.00 -5.64 13.17
CA GLY A 93 -4.91 -4.62 14.20
C GLY A 93 -3.47 -4.21 14.43
N VAL A 94 -3.26 -2.94 14.74
CA VAL A 94 -1.97 -2.40 15.20
C VAL A 94 -2.22 -1.66 16.51
N GLU A 95 -1.48 -2.04 17.54
CA GLU A 95 -1.48 -1.36 18.83
C GLU A 95 -0.33 -0.37 18.90
N PHE A 96 -0.62 0.82 19.36
CA PHE A 96 0.34 1.89 19.56
C PHE A 96 0.49 2.20 21.06
N ALA A 97 1.73 2.43 21.49
CA ALA A 97 1.95 2.97 22.82
C ALA A 97 1.40 4.39 22.92
N PRO A 98 0.88 4.78 24.10
CA PRO A 98 0.50 6.17 24.37
C PRO A 98 1.67 7.13 24.12
N ILE A 99 1.36 8.34 23.63
CA ILE A 99 2.38 9.36 23.32
C ILE A 99 3.17 9.73 24.58
N GLU A 100 2.50 9.74 25.75
CA GLU A 100 3.14 10.00 27.06
C GLU A 100 4.20 8.94 27.44
N GLN A 101 4.12 7.75 26.83
CA GLN A 101 5.06 6.64 27.02
C GLN A 101 6.10 6.54 25.90
N GLY A 102 6.24 7.59 25.09
CA GLY A 102 7.19 7.66 23.98
C GLY A 102 6.59 7.26 22.62
N GLY A 103 5.33 6.88 22.56
CA GLY A 103 4.68 6.47 21.31
C GLY A 103 5.29 5.18 20.73
N GLY A 104 5.02 4.95 19.45
CA GLY A 104 5.57 3.79 18.73
C GLY A 104 4.61 2.61 18.66
N ILE A 105 5.04 1.55 17.96
CA ILE A 105 4.24 0.35 17.74
C ILE A 105 4.55 -0.68 18.82
N VAL A 106 3.51 -1.17 19.48
CA VAL A 106 3.58 -2.23 20.50
C VAL A 106 3.37 -3.61 19.85
N ASP A 107 2.34 -3.72 19.00
CA ASP A 107 2.01 -4.97 18.32
C ASP A 107 1.50 -4.67 16.90
N LEU A 108 2.15 -5.26 15.91
CA LEU A 108 1.86 -5.05 14.47
C LEU A 108 0.72 -5.92 13.93
N ASN A 109 0.39 -7.02 14.62
CA ASN A 109 -0.47 -8.07 14.09
C ASN A 109 -1.53 -8.52 15.09
N VAL A 110 -2.23 -7.57 15.73
CA VAL A 110 -3.35 -7.88 16.64
C VAL A 110 -4.48 -8.53 15.83
N PRO A 111 -4.91 -9.76 16.17
CA PRO A 111 -6.03 -10.41 15.51
C PRO A 111 -7.32 -9.58 15.63
N LEU A 112 -8.16 -9.57 14.58
CA LEU A 112 -9.40 -8.78 14.60
C LEU A 112 -10.42 -9.25 15.65
N THR A 113 -10.26 -10.47 16.17
CA THR A 113 -11.08 -11.05 17.24
C THR A 113 -10.54 -10.76 18.64
N ASP A 114 -9.36 -10.13 18.74
CA ASP A 114 -8.75 -9.77 20.02
C ASP A 114 -9.60 -8.70 20.76
N PRO A 115 -9.76 -8.81 22.09
CA PRO A 115 -10.48 -7.81 22.89
C PRO A 115 -9.97 -6.37 22.71
N ARG A 116 -8.66 -6.17 22.43
CA ARG A 116 -8.05 -4.87 22.15
C ARG A 116 -8.63 -4.16 20.90
N MET A 117 -9.29 -4.92 20.01
CA MET A 117 -9.98 -4.38 18.82
C MET A 117 -11.42 -3.95 19.09
N MET A 118 -11.93 -4.19 20.28
CA MET A 118 -13.30 -3.91 20.67
C MET A 118 -13.38 -2.61 21.48
N PHE A 119 -14.55 -1.96 21.41
CA PHE A 119 -14.85 -0.84 22.30
C PHE A 119 -15.04 -1.35 23.73
N GLY A 120 -14.49 -0.62 24.68
CA GLY A 120 -14.70 -0.92 26.10
C GLY A 120 -16.16 -0.75 26.53
N PRO A 121 -16.54 -1.27 27.73
CA PRO A 121 -17.93 -1.27 28.22
C PRO A 121 -18.52 0.12 28.40
N GLU A 122 -17.70 1.13 28.63
CA GLU A 122 -18.11 2.55 28.78
C GLU A 122 -17.95 3.34 27.46
N GLY A 123 -17.70 2.66 26.33
CA GLY A 123 -17.49 3.29 25.03
C GLY A 123 -16.07 3.77 24.79
N GLU A 124 -15.13 3.30 25.59
CA GLU A 124 -13.70 3.59 25.41
C GLU A 124 -13.23 3.09 24.04
N ALA A 125 -12.38 3.89 23.38
CA ALA A 125 -11.85 3.55 22.07
C ALA A 125 -11.01 2.27 22.15
N PRO A 126 -11.02 1.44 21.08
CA PRO A 126 -10.16 0.25 20.99
C PRO A 126 -8.69 0.60 21.18
N GLN A 127 -7.95 -0.25 21.88
CA GLN A 127 -6.51 -0.10 22.09
C GLN A 127 -5.72 -0.31 20.79
N ALA A 128 -6.25 -1.20 19.92
CA ALA A 128 -5.65 -1.44 18.61
C ALA A 128 -6.50 -0.85 17.48
N THR A 129 -5.81 -0.28 16.50
CA THR A 129 -6.41 0.34 15.31
C THR A 129 -6.41 -0.65 14.14
N ARG A 130 -7.53 -0.75 13.42
CA ARG A 130 -7.64 -1.59 12.22
C ARG A 130 -6.94 -0.96 11.04
N PHE A 131 -6.14 -1.77 10.34
CA PHE A 131 -5.45 -1.42 9.10
C PHE A 131 -5.92 -2.30 7.94
N TYR A 132 -5.96 -1.70 6.76
CA TYR A 132 -6.14 -2.35 5.46
C TYR A 132 -4.91 -2.02 4.63
N ASP A 133 -4.12 -3.03 4.28
CA ASP A 133 -2.85 -2.87 3.58
C ASP A 133 -2.98 -3.35 2.14
N TYR A 134 -2.46 -2.55 1.21
CA TYR A 134 -2.46 -2.79 -0.23
C TYR A 134 -1.08 -2.56 -0.80
N VAL A 135 -0.75 -3.27 -1.87
CA VAL A 135 0.35 -2.91 -2.76
C VAL A 135 -0.27 -2.38 -4.04
N LEU A 136 0.14 -1.21 -4.45
CA LEU A 136 -0.37 -0.48 -5.59
C LEU A 136 0.71 -0.32 -6.65
N MET A 137 0.28 -0.20 -7.90
CA MET A 137 1.08 0.38 -8.97
C MET A 137 0.46 1.74 -9.29
N LEU A 138 1.20 2.82 -9.05
CA LEU A 138 0.80 4.16 -9.46
C LEU A 138 1.04 4.32 -10.95
N ASN A 139 0.23 5.14 -11.62
CA ASN A 139 0.30 5.48 -13.04
C ASN A 139 0.53 4.24 -13.93
N PRO A 140 -0.33 3.20 -13.85
CA PRO A 140 -0.10 1.95 -14.56
C PRO A 140 -0.07 2.17 -16.08
N GLY A 141 1.03 1.71 -16.71
CA GLY A 141 1.28 1.86 -18.14
C GLY A 141 2.00 3.14 -18.55
N GLU A 142 2.32 4.02 -17.62
CA GLU A 142 3.15 5.20 -17.84
C GLU A 142 4.64 4.90 -17.58
N ASN A 143 5.52 5.78 -18.07
CA ASN A 143 6.97 5.61 -17.86
C ASN A 143 7.41 5.83 -16.41
N ASP A 144 6.59 6.52 -15.62
CA ASP A 144 6.76 6.83 -14.20
C ASP A 144 5.96 5.88 -13.28
N SER A 145 5.59 4.71 -13.79
CA SER A 145 4.92 3.68 -12.98
C SER A 145 5.77 3.28 -11.78
N GLU A 146 5.18 3.31 -10.60
CA GLU A 146 5.86 3.03 -9.33
C GLU A 146 5.04 2.03 -8.50
N VAL A 147 5.72 1.06 -7.88
CA VAL A 147 5.10 0.14 -6.92
C VAL A 147 5.26 0.71 -5.52
N ILE A 148 4.13 0.87 -4.81
CA ILE A 148 4.09 1.52 -3.51
C ILE A 148 3.08 0.82 -2.58
N ALA A 149 3.37 0.78 -1.29
CA ALA A 149 2.43 0.29 -0.29
C ALA A 149 1.44 1.40 0.12
N MET A 150 0.20 1.04 0.42
CA MET A 150 -0.81 1.93 0.99
C MET A 150 -1.46 1.26 2.19
N SER A 151 -1.51 1.97 3.31
CA SER A 151 -2.19 1.52 4.52
C SER A 151 -3.32 2.48 4.88
N LEU A 152 -4.55 1.98 4.95
CA LEU A 152 -5.73 2.76 5.31
C LEU A 152 -6.23 2.38 6.71
N ALA A 153 -6.25 3.36 7.61
CA ALA A 153 -6.67 3.19 9.00
C ALA A 153 -7.54 4.36 9.45
N ARG A 154 -8.16 4.28 10.61
CA ARG A 154 -9.00 5.33 11.21
C ARG A 154 -10.04 5.88 10.21
N SER A 155 -9.95 7.14 9.81
CA SER A 155 -10.82 7.76 8.79
C SER A 155 -10.75 7.05 7.43
N GLY A 156 -9.58 6.52 7.06
CA GLY A 156 -9.36 5.76 5.83
C GLY A 156 -10.06 4.39 5.79
N VAL A 157 -10.55 3.86 6.91
CA VAL A 157 -11.29 2.58 6.92
C VAL A 157 -12.55 2.62 6.05
N LYS A 158 -13.23 3.77 5.98
CA LYS A 158 -14.39 3.94 5.10
C LYS A 158 -14.00 3.82 3.63
N ALA A 159 -12.91 4.47 3.24
CA ALA A 159 -12.37 4.39 1.88
C ALA A 159 -11.94 2.95 1.54
N ALA A 160 -11.24 2.26 2.46
CA ALA A 160 -10.84 0.87 2.30
C ALA A 160 -12.05 -0.06 2.06
N LYS A 161 -13.12 0.09 2.85
CA LYS A 161 -14.35 -0.71 2.67
C LYS A 161 -15.03 -0.42 1.33
N SER A 162 -15.07 0.83 0.89
CA SER A 162 -15.62 1.22 -0.41
C SER A 162 -14.80 0.61 -1.55
N LEU A 163 -13.47 0.72 -1.49
CA LEU A 163 -12.56 0.14 -2.46
C LEU A 163 -12.72 -1.39 -2.54
N ASN A 164 -12.73 -2.08 -1.41
CA ASN A 164 -12.97 -3.53 -1.36
C ASN A 164 -14.34 -3.92 -1.93
N GLY A 165 -15.36 -3.10 -1.70
CA GLY A 165 -16.70 -3.27 -2.30
C GLY A 165 -16.65 -3.18 -3.81
N LEU A 166 -16.01 -2.16 -4.38
CA LEU A 166 -15.83 -1.98 -5.82
C LEU A 166 -15.07 -3.15 -6.45
N VAL A 167 -13.95 -3.58 -5.83
CA VAL A 167 -13.18 -4.74 -6.29
C VAL A 167 -14.05 -6.00 -6.32
N ARG A 168 -14.80 -6.26 -5.25
CA ARG A 168 -15.68 -7.44 -5.16
C ARG A 168 -16.82 -7.41 -6.15
N MET A 169 -17.45 -6.25 -6.37
CA MET A 169 -18.57 -6.09 -7.31
C MET A 169 -18.15 -6.30 -8.76
N ARG A 170 -16.90 -6.01 -9.12
CA ARG A 170 -16.40 -6.24 -10.48
C ARG A 170 -16.31 -7.72 -10.84
N GLY A 171 -16.16 -8.62 -9.88
CA GLY A 171 -16.08 -10.07 -10.12
C GLY A 171 -14.84 -10.51 -10.94
N THR A 172 -13.84 -9.64 -11.08
CA THR A 172 -12.59 -9.90 -11.81
C THR A 172 -11.40 -9.85 -10.87
N ALA A 173 -10.21 -10.25 -11.34
CA ALA A 173 -9.00 -10.18 -10.54
C ALA A 173 -8.73 -8.73 -10.07
N ILE A 174 -8.21 -8.58 -8.86
CA ILE A 174 -8.01 -7.28 -8.19
C ILE A 174 -7.15 -6.32 -9.02
N PHE A 175 -6.15 -6.85 -9.71
CA PHE A 175 -5.18 -6.08 -10.51
C PHE A 175 -5.70 -5.64 -11.89
N THR A 176 -6.93 -6.02 -12.30
CA THR A 176 -7.46 -5.69 -13.64
C THR A 176 -8.15 -4.33 -13.70
N GLY A 177 -8.17 -3.56 -12.60
CA GLY A 177 -8.80 -2.26 -12.50
C GLY A 177 -7.85 -1.13 -12.26
N ILE A 178 -8.13 0.01 -12.90
CA ILE A 178 -7.53 1.28 -12.55
C ILE A 178 -8.53 2.04 -11.68
N TYR A 179 -8.05 2.52 -10.55
CA TYR A 179 -8.81 3.29 -9.57
C TYR A 179 -8.24 4.70 -9.49
N THR A 180 -9.02 5.62 -8.97
CA THR A 180 -8.61 7.01 -8.79
C THR A 180 -8.77 7.39 -7.31
N ALA A 181 -7.76 8.05 -6.75
CA ALA A 181 -7.81 8.67 -5.44
C ALA A 181 -7.72 10.19 -5.56
N GLU A 182 -8.51 10.88 -4.75
CA GLU A 182 -8.49 12.31 -4.55
C GLU A 182 -8.54 12.59 -3.05
N SER A 183 -7.90 13.67 -2.60
CA SER A 183 -7.85 14.07 -1.18
C SER A 183 -9.08 14.87 -0.75
#